data_5e3c260be02c4a7ca2888a6ee1bf8b53
#
_entry.id   5e3c260be02c4a7ca2888a6ee1bf8b53
#
_cell.length_a   1.000
_cell.length_b   1.000
_cell.length_c   1.000
_cell.angle_alpha   90.00
_cell.angle_beta   90.00
_cell.angle_gamma   90.00
#
_symmetry.space_group_name_H-M   'P 1'
#
loop_
_entity.id
_entity.type
_entity.pdbx_description
1 polymer ?
#
loop_
_entity_poly.entity_id
_entity_poly.type
_entity_poly.pdbx_seq_one_letter_code
_entity_poly.pdbx_strand_id
1 'polypeptide(L)'
;RDFWKWFLGPILAYLLERYHRRRNAQFTSKVLKTEYKGQEVIQVRFEKPEGLNYLPGQWVFIKSSMVSKYELHPFTLSSCPDDPYLECHIKAVGDWTGDFYSLYDSQHIEDGKQVYSLPAFNLQIEGPHGAPAQDWTNYERTVLISTGIGITPFASVIKHIRRRMQQSNAIRSRDLDVPGCLNLRVKKVTLIWICRNQESIAWFTDVINEAKMEMGDDFDVQVYLSSVNALGDVRAGITHIGMHAYFQKTNKDAITGL
;
A
#
# COMPACT_ATOMS: atom_id res chain seq x y z
N ARG A 1 37.05 -13.70 -31.10
CA ARG A 1 36.20 -13.42 -32.28
C ARG A 1 34.76 -13.93 -32.13
N ASP A 2 34.47 -14.91 -31.25
CA ASP A 2 33.16 -15.58 -31.15
C ASP A 2 32.34 -15.20 -29.90
N PHE A 3 32.71 -14.13 -29.26
CA PHE A 3 32.09 -13.61 -28.04
C PHE A 3 30.56 -13.43 -28.19
N TRP A 4 30.08 -12.93 -29.33
CA TRP A 4 28.66 -12.70 -29.57
C TRP A 4 27.80 -13.97 -29.53
N LYS A 5 28.39 -15.17 -29.81
CA LYS A 5 27.67 -16.44 -29.79
C LYS A 5 27.17 -16.78 -28.37
N TRP A 6 27.90 -16.37 -27.34
CA TRP A 6 27.52 -16.60 -25.94
C TRP A 6 26.36 -15.70 -25.48
N PHE A 7 26.19 -14.54 -26.14
CA PHE A 7 25.11 -13.61 -25.83
C PHE A 7 23.85 -13.86 -26.66
N LEU A 8 23.93 -14.54 -27.75
CA LEU A 8 22.81 -14.74 -28.68
C LEU A 8 21.67 -15.51 -28.01
N GLY A 9 21.97 -16.57 -27.29
CA GLY A 9 20.98 -17.36 -26.53
C GLY A 9 20.25 -16.54 -25.47
N PRO A 10 20.96 -15.93 -24.51
CA PRO A 10 20.36 -15.04 -23.50
C PRO A 10 19.59 -13.87 -24.10
N ILE A 11 20.09 -13.23 -25.16
CA ILE A 11 19.39 -12.13 -25.82
C ILE A 11 18.07 -12.59 -26.45
N LEU A 12 18.10 -13.74 -27.16
CA LEU A 12 16.88 -14.30 -27.75
C LEU A 12 15.87 -14.66 -26.67
N ALA A 13 16.31 -15.31 -25.60
CA ALA A 13 15.44 -15.64 -24.47
C ALA A 13 14.83 -14.38 -23.83
N TYR A 14 15.62 -13.33 -23.65
CA TYR A 14 15.14 -12.03 -23.15
C TYR A 14 14.13 -11.37 -24.10
N LEU A 15 14.39 -11.38 -25.40
CA LEU A 15 13.49 -10.80 -26.39
C LEU A 15 12.17 -11.57 -26.48
N LEU A 16 12.23 -12.91 -26.41
CA LEU A 16 11.04 -13.77 -26.39
C LEU A 16 10.21 -13.55 -25.12
N GLU A 17 10.86 -13.50 -23.96
CA GLU A 17 10.20 -13.21 -22.70
C GLU A 17 9.54 -11.83 -22.74
N ARG A 18 10.25 -10.83 -23.22
CA ARG A 18 9.73 -9.46 -23.34
C ARG A 18 8.57 -9.34 -24.34
N TYR A 19 8.64 -10.09 -25.45
CA TYR A 19 7.56 -10.17 -26.42
C TYR A 19 6.32 -10.87 -25.80
N HIS A 20 6.53 -11.97 -25.09
CA HIS A 20 5.47 -12.72 -24.42
C HIS A 20 4.78 -11.88 -23.34
N ARG A 21 5.56 -11.18 -22.52
CA ARG A 21 5.06 -10.27 -21.49
C ARG A 21 4.24 -9.13 -22.07
N ARG A 22 4.67 -8.55 -23.21
CA ARG A 22 3.88 -7.51 -23.90
C ARG A 22 2.52 -7.98 -24.39
N ARG A 23 2.39 -9.25 -24.75
CA ARG A 23 1.11 -9.80 -25.26
C ARG A 23 0.14 -10.22 -24.17
N ASN A 24 0.62 -10.64 -23.02
CA ASN A 24 -0.19 -11.42 -22.08
C ASN A 24 -0.69 -10.66 -20.84
N ALA A 25 -0.30 -9.43 -20.60
CA ALA A 25 -0.53 -8.83 -19.29
C ALA A 25 -0.83 -7.33 -19.27
N GLN A 26 -1.40 -6.77 -20.32
CA GLN A 26 -1.74 -5.35 -20.30
C GLN A 26 -3.24 -5.14 -20.14
N PHE A 27 -3.62 -4.80 -18.93
CA PHE A 27 -4.94 -4.26 -18.66
C PHE A 27 -4.92 -2.75 -18.82
N THR A 28 -6.00 -2.19 -19.38
CA THR A 28 -6.24 -0.76 -19.35
C THR A 28 -7.24 -0.48 -18.25
N SER A 29 -6.90 0.43 -17.35
CA SER A 29 -7.72 0.78 -16.20
C SER A 29 -7.90 2.29 -16.11
N LYS A 30 -9.13 2.72 -15.86
CA LYS A 30 -9.46 4.13 -15.68
C LYS A 30 -9.17 4.56 -14.24
N VAL A 31 -8.56 5.73 -14.08
CA VAL A 31 -8.40 6.34 -12.76
C VAL A 31 -9.77 6.82 -12.26
N LEU A 32 -10.13 6.38 -11.07
CA LEU A 32 -11.40 6.70 -10.42
C LEU A 32 -11.26 7.89 -9.47
N LYS A 33 -10.18 7.89 -8.69
CA LYS A 33 -9.94 8.90 -7.67
C LYS A 33 -8.45 9.02 -7.36
N THR A 34 -8.03 10.23 -7.06
CA THR A 34 -6.69 10.51 -6.55
C THR A 34 -6.80 11.40 -5.33
N GLU A 35 -6.02 11.11 -4.29
CA GLU A 35 -5.96 11.88 -3.06
C GLU A 35 -4.52 12.19 -2.69
N TYR A 36 -4.25 13.42 -2.31
CA TYR A 36 -2.99 13.83 -1.72
C TYR A 36 -2.92 13.41 -0.26
N LYS A 37 -1.88 12.67 0.12
CA LYS A 37 -1.70 12.14 1.48
C LYS A 37 -0.58 12.84 2.27
N GLY A 38 -0.03 13.93 1.73
CA GLY A 38 1.11 14.64 2.34
C GLY A 38 2.46 14.04 1.98
N GLN A 39 3.53 14.81 2.16
CA GLN A 39 4.92 14.37 1.91
C GLN A 39 5.15 13.75 0.54
N GLU A 40 4.63 14.39 -0.50
CA GLU A 40 4.78 13.95 -1.88
C GLU A 40 4.24 12.53 -2.15
N VAL A 41 3.24 12.11 -1.36
CA VAL A 41 2.53 10.85 -1.55
C VAL A 41 1.13 11.11 -2.07
N ILE A 42 0.78 10.43 -3.15
CA ILE A 42 -0.56 10.38 -3.70
C ILE A 42 -1.13 8.97 -3.60
N GLN A 43 -2.39 8.88 -3.22
CA GLN A 43 -3.19 7.68 -3.30
C GLN A 43 -3.97 7.70 -4.61
N VAL A 44 -3.79 6.67 -5.42
CA VAL A 44 -4.47 6.53 -6.71
C VAL A 44 -5.39 5.33 -6.66
N ARG A 45 -6.68 5.53 -6.89
CA ARG A 45 -7.68 4.47 -7.07
C ARG A 45 -8.05 4.38 -8.55
N PHE A 46 -8.08 3.16 -9.05
CA PHE A 46 -8.41 2.88 -10.44
C PHE A 46 -9.28 1.63 -10.56
N GLU A 47 -9.96 1.50 -11.67
CA GLU A 47 -10.86 0.37 -11.90
C GLU A 47 -10.10 -0.95 -11.78
N LYS A 48 -10.74 -1.94 -11.17
CA LYS A 48 -10.22 -3.30 -11.15
C LYS A 48 -10.61 -3.98 -12.48
N PRO A 49 -9.62 -4.28 -13.35
CA PRO A 49 -9.93 -4.93 -14.61
C PRO A 49 -10.56 -6.31 -14.42
N GLU A 50 -11.50 -6.66 -15.28
CA GLU A 50 -12.05 -8.01 -15.29
C GLU A 50 -10.95 -9.04 -15.54
N GLY A 51 -10.97 -10.12 -14.76
CA GLY A 51 -9.98 -11.19 -14.83
C GLY A 51 -8.67 -10.92 -14.07
N LEU A 52 -8.46 -9.73 -13.51
CA LEU A 52 -7.31 -9.48 -12.65
C LEU A 52 -7.59 -10.01 -11.23
N ASN A 53 -7.03 -11.19 -10.93
CA ASN A 53 -7.04 -11.77 -9.60
C ASN A 53 -5.66 -11.62 -8.97
N TYR A 54 -5.60 -11.11 -7.74
CA TYR A 54 -4.35 -10.92 -7.03
C TYR A 54 -4.48 -11.33 -5.56
N LEU A 55 -3.35 -11.55 -4.91
CA LEU A 55 -3.25 -11.84 -3.49
C LEU A 55 -2.81 -10.59 -2.72
N PRO A 56 -3.17 -10.45 -1.42
CA PRO A 56 -2.75 -9.32 -0.62
C PRO A 56 -1.23 -9.16 -0.61
N GLY A 57 -0.76 -7.93 -0.79
CA GLY A 57 0.67 -7.60 -0.83
C GLY A 57 1.33 -7.76 -2.19
N GLN A 58 0.64 -8.23 -3.22
CA GLN A 58 1.16 -8.25 -4.58
C GLN A 58 1.25 -6.85 -5.18
N TRP A 59 2.03 -6.73 -6.25
CA TRP A 59 2.32 -5.48 -6.93
C TRP A 59 2.07 -5.59 -8.44
N VAL A 60 1.93 -4.44 -9.07
CA VAL A 60 1.72 -4.31 -10.51
C VAL A 60 2.69 -3.29 -11.08
N PHE A 61 3.04 -3.45 -12.35
CA PHE A 61 3.62 -2.34 -13.09
C PHE A 61 2.52 -1.39 -13.57
N ILE A 62 2.77 -0.10 -13.40
CA ILE A 62 1.91 0.96 -13.90
C ILE A 62 2.68 1.76 -14.95
N LYS A 63 2.00 2.05 -16.05
CA LYS A 63 2.45 2.94 -17.11
C LYS A 63 1.41 4.02 -17.33
N SER A 64 1.86 5.26 -17.34
CA SER A 64 1.05 6.42 -17.69
C SER A 64 1.57 7.02 -18.98
N SER A 65 0.75 7.04 -20.03
CA SER A 65 1.11 7.67 -21.30
C SER A 65 1.24 9.19 -21.19
N MET A 66 0.74 9.78 -20.12
CA MET A 66 0.87 11.21 -19.83
C MET A 66 2.26 11.59 -19.32
N VAL A 67 2.96 10.65 -18.68
CA VAL A 67 4.32 10.83 -18.17
C VAL A 67 5.33 10.28 -19.18
N SER A 68 5.19 8.99 -19.52
CA SER A 68 6.11 8.33 -20.43
C SER A 68 5.41 7.25 -21.26
N LYS A 69 5.73 7.20 -22.56
CA LYS A 69 5.18 6.19 -23.48
C LYS A 69 5.79 4.81 -23.30
N TYR A 70 6.94 4.71 -22.63
CA TYR A 70 7.74 3.48 -22.64
C TYR A 70 8.02 2.92 -21.26
N GLU A 71 7.91 3.74 -20.20
CA GLU A 71 8.30 3.36 -18.86
C GLU A 71 7.16 2.67 -18.10
N LEU A 72 7.55 1.61 -17.40
CA LEU A 72 6.71 0.83 -16.50
C LEU A 72 7.35 0.88 -15.11
N HIS A 73 6.59 1.30 -14.12
CA HIS A 73 7.07 1.42 -12.76
C HIS A 73 6.29 0.51 -11.82
N PRO A 74 6.98 -0.22 -10.91
CA PRO A 74 6.32 -1.17 -10.00
C PRO A 74 5.70 -0.46 -8.81
N PHE A 75 4.43 -0.77 -8.51
CA PHE A 75 3.73 -0.26 -7.35
C PHE A 75 2.95 -1.38 -6.65
N THR A 76 3.08 -1.44 -5.35
CA THR A 76 2.33 -2.40 -4.54
C THR A 76 0.87 -1.98 -4.44
N LEU A 77 -0.02 -2.95 -4.57
CA LEU A 77 -1.44 -2.77 -4.37
C LEU A 77 -1.72 -2.65 -2.87
N SER A 78 -2.22 -1.49 -2.44
CA SER A 78 -2.66 -1.23 -1.06
C SER A 78 -4.15 -1.52 -0.86
N SER A 79 -4.89 -1.80 -1.95
CA SER A 79 -6.25 -2.35 -1.90
C SER A 79 -6.23 -3.82 -1.47
N CYS A 80 -7.36 -4.28 -0.95
CA CYS A 80 -7.61 -5.69 -0.70
C CYS A 80 -8.16 -6.37 -1.98
N PRO A 81 -7.89 -7.67 -2.22
CA PRO A 81 -8.46 -8.38 -3.36
C PRO A 81 -10.00 -8.33 -3.43
N ASP A 82 -10.66 -8.18 -2.29
CA ASP A 82 -12.11 -8.07 -2.20
C ASP A 82 -12.64 -6.64 -2.44
N ASP A 83 -11.74 -5.65 -2.68
CA ASP A 83 -12.14 -4.29 -3.05
C ASP A 83 -12.64 -4.27 -4.51
N PRO A 84 -13.65 -3.42 -4.82
CA PRO A 84 -14.15 -3.26 -6.19
C PRO A 84 -13.22 -2.42 -7.07
N TYR A 85 -12.14 -1.91 -6.51
CA TYR A 85 -11.12 -1.08 -7.16
C TYR A 85 -9.71 -1.56 -6.82
N LEU A 86 -8.73 -1.09 -7.56
CA LEU A 86 -7.32 -1.18 -7.22
C LEU A 86 -6.85 0.15 -6.62
N GLU A 87 -5.90 0.08 -5.70
CA GLU A 87 -5.34 1.24 -5.01
C GLU A 87 -3.84 1.11 -4.86
N CYS A 88 -3.12 2.17 -5.19
CA CYS A 88 -1.70 2.31 -4.95
C CYS A 88 -1.38 3.63 -4.26
N HIS A 89 -0.33 3.62 -3.43
CA HIS A 89 0.26 4.82 -2.86
C HIS A 89 1.60 5.08 -3.53
N ILE A 90 1.72 6.20 -4.21
CA ILE A 90 2.88 6.57 -5.02
C ILE A 90 3.58 7.75 -4.35
N LYS A 91 4.83 7.54 -3.95
CA LYS A 91 5.68 8.59 -3.42
C LYS A 91 6.58 9.14 -4.53
N ALA A 92 6.65 10.45 -4.65
CA ALA A 92 7.56 11.11 -5.57
C ALA A 92 9.00 11.03 -5.03
N VAL A 93 9.81 10.15 -5.63
CA VAL A 93 11.22 9.94 -5.25
C VAL A 93 12.17 9.96 -6.44
N GLY A 94 11.66 9.91 -7.66
CA GLY A 94 12.43 9.93 -8.91
C GLY A 94 11.69 10.68 -9.99
N ASP A 95 12.32 10.82 -11.16
CA ASP A 95 11.81 11.64 -12.27
C ASP A 95 10.38 11.25 -12.65
N TRP A 96 10.14 9.99 -12.99
CA TRP A 96 8.82 9.52 -13.39
C TRP A 96 7.75 9.71 -12.29
N THR A 97 8.08 9.40 -11.04
CA THR A 97 7.15 9.57 -9.93
C THR A 97 6.92 11.03 -9.56
N GLY A 98 7.93 11.88 -9.76
CA GLY A 98 7.83 13.33 -9.63
C GLY A 98 6.94 13.94 -10.71
N ASP A 99 7.15 13.57 -11.97
CA ASP A 99 6.30 14.00 -13.09
C ASP A 99 4.87 13.51 -12.91
N PHE A 100 4.70 12.25 -12.49
CA PHE A 100 3.38 11.69 -12.19
C PHE A 100 2.69 12.46 -11.06
N TYR A 101 3.41 12.80 -10.00
CA TYR A 101 2.91 13.62 -8.90
C TYR A 101 2.50 15.02 -9.39
N SER A 102 3.33 15.66 -10.21
CA SER A 102 3.08 17.00 -10.74
C SER A 102 1.83 17.11 -11.62
N LEU A 103 1.43 16.01 -12.28
CA LEU A 103 0.15 15.95 -13.00
C LEU A 103 -1.04 16.20 -12.08
N TYR A 104 -0.90 15.94 -10.79
CA TYR A 104 -1.96 16.06 -9.79
C TYR A 104 -1.84 17.34 -8.96
N ASP A 105 -0.62 17.85 -8.76
CA ASP A 105 -0.36 19.06 -7.98
C ASP A 105 -0.80 20.32 -8.73
N SER A 106 -0.74 20.29 -10.08
CA SER A 106 -1.09 21.41 -10.94
C SER A 106 -2.61 21.65 -11.12
N GLN A 107 -3.47 20.83 -10.53
CA GLN A 107 -4.93 20.91 -10.75
C GLN A 107 -5.70 21.51 -9.57
N HIS A 108 -5.95 22.83 -9.72
CA HIS A 108 -7.07 23.62 -9.23
C HIS A 108 -7.37 23.70 -7.74
N ILE A 109 -7.06 24.88 -7.21
CA ILE A 109 -7.76 25.46 -6.07
C ILE A 109 -9.00 26.16 -6.66
N GLU A 110 -10.16 25.52 -6.69
CA GLU A 110 -11.44 26.16 -6.85
C GLU A 110 -12.09 26.32 -5.48
N ASP A 111 -12.40 27.56 -5.09
CA ASP A 111 -13.11 27.94 -3.85
C ASP A 111 -12.51 27.43 -2.53
N GLY A 112 -11.16 27.37 -2.42
CA GLY A 112 -10.51 26.99 -1.17
C GLY A 112 -10.67 25.50 -0.80
N LYS A 113 -11.26 24.70 -1.67
CA LYS A 113 -11.26 23.23 -1.60
C LYS A 113 -10.46 22.66 -2.74
N GLN A 114 -9.48 21.82 -2.41
CA GLN A 114 -8.77 21.04 -3.41
C GLN A 114 -9.73 20.02 -4.04
N VAL A 115 -10.34 20.39 -5.15
CA VAL A 115 -11.14 19.48 -5.96
C VAL A 115 -10.23 18.85 -7.00
N TYR A 116 -9.80 17.65 -6.74
CA TYR A 116 -9.01 16.84 -7.68
C TYR A 116 -9.92 16.22 -8.73
N SER A 117 -10.37 16.99 -9.70
CA SER A 117 -10.99 16.45 -10.91
C SER A 117 -9.90 16.19 -11.94
N LEU A 118 -9.38 14.97 -11.95
CA LEU A 118 -8.46 14.55 -12.99
C LEU A 118 -9.19 14.49 -14.35
N PRO A 119 -8.49 14.85 -15.43
CA PRO A 119 -8.92 14.38 -16.73
C PRO A 119 -8.98 12.85 -16.67
N ALA A 120 -10.08 12.28 -17.11
CA ALA A 120 -10.23 10.83 -17.17
C ALA A 120 -9.12 10.27 -18.06
N PHE A 121 -8.09 9.68 -17.45
CA PHE A 121 -7.02 9.03 -18.20
C PHE A 121 -6.90 7.57 -17.77
N ASN A 122 -6.38 6.80 -18.69
CA ASN A 122 -6.21 5.39 -18.51
C ASN A 122 -4.75 5.07 -18.14
N LEU A 123 -4.59 4.20 -17.16
CA LEU A 123 -3.33 3.57 -16.83
C LEU A 123 -3.24 2.22 -17.54
N GLN A 124 -2.06 1.87 -18.00
CA GLN A 124 -1.77 0.52 -18.42
C GLN A 124 -1.16 -0.23 -17.25
N ILE A 125 -1.68 -1.42 -16.97
CA ILE A 125 -1.32 -2.22 -15.80
C ILE A 125 -0.82 -3.57 -16.30
N GLU A 126 0.34 -3.98 -15.80
CA GLU A 126 0.90 -5.31 -16.02
C GLU A 126 1.07 -6.01 -14.67
N GLY A 127 0.51 -7.19 -14.55
CA GLY A 127 0.58 -7.99 -13.32
C GLY A 127 -0.64 -8.88 -13.13
N PRO A 128 -0.89 -9.37 -11.91
CA PRO A 128 -0.13 -9.14 -10.69
C PRO A 128 1.19 -9.89 -10.65
N HIS A 129 2.13 -9.37 -9.87
CA HIS A 129 3.42 -10.02 -9.62
C HIS A 129 3.52 -10.46 -8.16
N GLY A 130 4.33 -11.51 -7.90
CA GLY A 130 4.46 -12.14 -6.60
C GLY A 130 4.94 -11.19 -5.50
N ALA A 131 4.64 -11.53 -4.26
CA ALA A 131 5.10 -10.81 -3.08
C ALA A 131 5.79 -11.75 -2.10
N PRO A 132 6.89 -11.30 -1.46
CA PRO A 132 7.60 -12.10 -0.45
C PRO A 132 6.75 -12.39 0.78
N ALA A 133 5.76 -11.53 1.07
CA ALA A 133 4.96 -11.59 2.29
C ALA A 133 3.64 -12.36 2.14
N GLN A 134 3.62 -13.48 1.41
CA GLN A 134 2.39 -14.27 1.23
C GLN A 134 2.20 -15.37 2.28
N ASP A 135 3.26 -15.72 3.02
CA ASP A 135 3.23 -16.81 4.00
C ASP A 135 2.50 -16.48 5.30
N TRP A 136 2.05 -15.24 5.49
CA TRP A 136 1.33 -14.80 6.69
C TRP A 136 0.10 -15.67 7.00
N THR A 137 -0.53 -16.25 5.99
CA THR A 137 -1.72 -17.12 6.14
C THR A 137 -1.42 -18.42 6.87
N ASN A 138 -0.15 -18.82 6.95
CA ASN A 138 0.28 -20.08 7.55
C ASN A 138 0.44 -20.01 9.07
N TYR A 139 0.41 -18.82 9.66
CA TYR A 139 0.73 -18.58 11.07
C TYR A 139 -0.46 -18.05 11.84
N GLU A 140 -0.56 -18.42 13.14
CA GLU A 140 -1.57 -17.87 14.03
C GLU A 140 -1.27 -16.44 14.52
N ARG A 141 0.01 -16.12 14.60
CA ARG A 141 0.49 -14.80 15.00
C ARG A 141 1.43 -14.27 13.95
N THR A 142 1.13 -13.11 13.40
CA THR A 142 1.88 -12.50 12.32
C THR A 142 2.41 -11.15 12.76
N VAL A 143 3.71 -10.92 12.58
CA VAL A 143 4.35 -9.63 12.83
C VAL A 143 4.70 -9.02 11.47
N LEU A 144 4.16 -7.83 11.20
CA LEU A 144 4.39 -7.06 9.99
C LEU A 144 5.32 -5.91 10.33
N ILE A 145 6.52 -5.90 9.75
CA ILE A 145 7.54 -4.87 10.02
C ILE A 145 7.77 -4.06 8.74
N SER A 146 7.57 -2.74 8.83
CA SER A 146 7.70 -1.84 7.67
C SER A 146 8.40 -0.54 8.00
N THR A 147 8.92 0.11 6.97
CA THR A 147 9.51 1.45 7.04
C THR A 147 8.91 2.37 5.98
N GLY A 148 8.54 3.59 6.39
CA GLY A 148 8.01 4.61 5.48
C GLY A 148 6.86 4.08 4.61
N ILE A 149 6.94 4.33 3.28
CA ILE A 149 5.93 3.89 2.32
C ILE A 149 5.90 2.36 2.09
N GLY A 150 6.89 1.62 2.58
CA GLY A 150 6.93 0.15 2.52
C GLY A 150 5.81 -0.56 3.30
N ILE A 151 4.95 0.19 4.00
CA ILE A 151 3.73 -0.33 4.64
C ILE A 151 2.66 -0.77 3.62
N THR A 152 2.73 -0.33 2.37
CA THR A 152 1.72 -0.58 1.33
C THR A 152 1.30 -2.05 1.19
N PRO A 153 2.20 -3.06 1.13
CA PRO A 153 1.79 -4.46 1.07
C PRO A 153 1.04 -4.90 2.33
N PHE A 154 1.45 -4.39 3.49
CA PHE A 154 0.83 -4.75 4.76
C PHE A 154 -0.54 -4.08 4.94
N ALA A 155 -0.77 -2.91 4.37
CA ALA A 155 -2.09 -2.30 4.31
C ALA A 155 -3.10 -3.21 3.58
N SER A 156 -2.70 -3.79 2.45
CA SER A 156 -3.51 -4.79 1.74
C SER A 156 -3.78 -6.04 2.57
N VAL A 157 -2.74 -6.57 3.24
CA VAL A 157 -2.85 -7.74 4.13
C VAL A 157 -3.79 -7.46 5.30
N ILE A 158 -3.63 -6.33 6.00
CA ILE A 158 -4.47 -5.93 7.14
C ILE A 158 -5.93 -5.78 6.71
N LYS A 159 -6.20 -5.08 5.60
CA LYS A 159 -7.55 -4.96 5.04
C LYS A 159 -8.16 -6.33 4.74
N HIS A 160 -7.37 -7.26 4.20
CA HIS A 160 -7.86 -8.61 3.88
C HIS A 160 -8.16 -9.43 5.14
N ILE A 161 -7.25 -9.46 6.13
CA ILE A 161 -7.45 -10.16 7.40
C ILE A 161 -8.71 -9.62 8.10
N ARG A 162 -8.84 -8.31 8.20
CA ARG A 162 -10.00 -7.63 8.78
C ARG A 162 -11.31 -8.13 8.16
N ARG A 163 -11.42 -8.11 6.84
CA ARG A 163 -12.62 -8.58 6.13
C ARG A 163 -12.92 -10.06 6.37
N ARG A 164 -11.88 -10.90 6.37
CA ARG A 164 -12.05 -12.32 6.65
C ARG A 164 -12.54 -12.57 8.08
N MET A 165 -12.03 -11.83 9.05
CA MET A 165 -12.51 -11.91 10.44
C MET A 165 -13.98 -11.47 10.55
N GLN A 166 -14.37 -10.39 9.89
CA GLN A 166 -15.78 -9.94 9.84
C GLN A 166 -16.69 -10.99 9.22
N GLN A 167 -16.30 -11.56 8.09
CA GLN A 167 -17.06 -12.63 7.44
C GLN A 167 -17.21 -13.85 8.35
N SER A 168 -16.14 -14.27 9.03
CA SER A 168 -16.17 -15.38 9.97
C SER A 168 -17.11 -15.10 11.15
N ASN A 169 -17.08 -13.89 11.71
CA ASN A 169 -17.95 -13.48 12.82
C ASN A 169 -19.43 -13.41 12.37
N ALA A 170 -19.69 -12.90 11.16
CA ALA A 170 -21.04 -12.86 10.60
C ALA A 170 -21.63 -14.24 10.30
N ILE A 171 -20.79 -15.21 9.91
CA ILE A 171 -21.20 -16.61 9.69
C ILE A 171 -21.50 -17.28 11.02
N ARG A 172 -20.63 -17.11 12.03
CA ARG A 172 -20.83 -17.66 13.37
C ARG A 172 -22.10 -17.12 14.04
N SER A 173 -22.39 -15.83 13.86
CA SER A 173 -23.60 -15.21 14.43
C SER A 173 -24.90 -15.71 13.78
N ARG A 174 -24.83 -16.27 12.58
CA ARG A 174 -25.99 -16.82 11.86
C ARG A 174 -26.12 -18.34 11.95
N ASP A 175 -25.25 -18.99 12.73
CA ASP A 175 -25.21 -20.46 12.89
C ASP A 175 -25.10 -21.22 11.54
N LEU A 176 -24.45 -20.61 10.56
CA LEU A 176 -24.26 -21.17 9.23
C LEU A 176 -22.90 -21.87 9.18
N ASP A 177 -22.94 -23.17 8.98
CA ASP A 177 -21.73 -23.97 8.73
C ASP A 177 -21.39 -23.88 7.23
N VAL A 178 -20.54 -22.90 6.86
CA VAL A 178 -20.07 -22.72 5.48
C VAL A 178 -18.65 -23.26 5.35
N PRO A 179 -18.47 -24.44 4.71
CA PRO A 179 -17.15 -25.02 4.52
C PRO A 179 -16.23 -24.07 3.73
N GLY A 180 -15.02 -23.85 4.23
CA GLY A 180 -13.98 -23.07 3.55
C GLY A 180 -13.87 -21.59 3.92
N CYS A 181 -14.89 -20.95 4.50
CA CYS A 181 -14.81 -19.55 4.94
C CYS A 181 -14.11 -19.34 6.29
N LEU A 182 -13.96 -20.41 7.09
CA LEU A 182 -13.50 -20.36 8.48
C LEU A 182 -11.99 -20.60 8.66
N ASN A 183 -11.21 -20.82 7.60
CA ASN A 183 -9.82 -21.26 7.70
C ASN A 183 -8.79 -20.12 7.74
N LEU A 184 -9.12 -18.96 8.35
CA LEU A 184 -8.09 -18.00 8.68
C LEU A 184 -7.33 -18.51 9.91
N ARG A 185 -6.06 -18.91 9.74
CA ARG A 185 -5.19 -19.30 10.85
C ARG A 185 -4.79 -18.13 11.72
N VAL A 186 -4.68 -16.95 11.12
CA VAL A 186 -4.24 -15.73 11.79
C VAL A 186 -5.24 -15.33 12.87
N LYS A 187 -4.78 -15.30 14.13
CA LYS A 187 -5.54 -14.86 15.30
C LYS A 187 -5.07 -13.49 15.79
N LYS A 188 -3.79 -13.19 15.64
CA LYS A 188 -3.20 -11.94 16.10
C LYS A 188 -2.23 -11.36 15.09
N VAL A 189 -2.36 -10.05 14.84
CA VAL A 189 -1.50 -9.29 13.97
C VAL A 189 -0.82 -8.18 14.76
N THR A 190 0.50 -8.07 14.66
CA THR A 190 1.25 -6.96 15.22
C THR A 190 1.91 -6.19 14.09
N LEU A 191 1.59 -4.92 13.94
CA LEU A 191 2.22 -4.01 12.98
C LEU A 191 3.29 -3.18 13.69
N ILE A 192 4.52 -3.29 13.22
CA ILE A 192 5.63 -2.42 13.62
C ILE A 192 5.96 -1.52 12.44
N TRP A 193 5.69 -0.23 12.59
CA TRP A 193 5.88 0.73 11.50
C TRP A 193 6.87 1.84 11.89
N ILE A 194 7.97 1.91 11.17
CA ILE A 194 9.02 2.89 11.39
C ILE A 194 8.82 4.03 10.38
N CYS A 195 8.50 5.22 10.87
CA CYS A 195 8.30 6.42 10.08
C CYS A 195 9.48 7.37 10.27
N ARG A 196 9.84 8.08 9.20
CA ARG A 196 10.85 9.14 9.31
C ARG A 196 10.27 10.39 9.98
N ASN A 197 9.07 10.79 9.58
CA ASN A 197 8.38 11.98 10.03
C ASN A 197 6.97 11.63 10.51
N GLN A 198 6.44 12.42 11.44
CA GLN A 198 5.11 12.25 11.99
C GLN A 198 4.01 12.32 10.92
N GLU A 199 4.15 13.21 9.94
CA GLU A 199 3.18 13.39 8.85
C GLU A 199 2.98 12.11 8.02
N SER A 200 4.00 11.24 7.96
CA SER A 200 3.90 9.95 7.24
C SER A 200 2.83 9.02 7.84
N ILE A 201 2.49 9.21 9.10
CA ILE A 201 1.47 8.39 9.79
C ILE A 201 0.10 8.59 9.14
N ALA A 202 -0.18 9.80 8.65
CA ALA A 202 -1.45 10.13 8.00
C ALA A 202 -1.74 9.27 6.75
N TRP A 203 -0.73 8.68 6.12
CA TRP A 203 -0.92 7.88 4.89
C TRP A 203 -1.84 6.67 5.10
N PHE A 204 -1.79 6.03 6.27
CA PHE A 204 -2.52 4.80 6.56
C PHE A 204 -3.27 4.82 7.90
N THR A 205 -3.42 5.99 8.52
CA THR A 205 -4.16 6.16 9.78
C THR A 205 -5.57 5.57 9.69
N ASP A 206 -6.26 5.79 8.57
CA ASP A 206 -7.62 5.27 8.36
C ASP A 206 -7.63 3.74 8.41
N VAL A 207 -6.69 3.08 7.71
CA VAL A 207 -6.60 1.61 7.68
C VAL A 207 -6.28 1.05 9.06
N ILE A 208 -5.37 1.70 9.79
CA ILE A 208 -4.94 1.29 11.13
C ILE A 208 -6.10 1.45 12.13
N ASN A 209 -6.78 2.59 12.12
CA ASN A 209 -7.89 2.85 13.02
C ASN A 209 -9.06 1.90 12.77
N GLU A 210 -9.44 1.69 11.51
CA GLU A 210 -10.47 0.72 11.16
C GLU A 210 -10.10 -0.69 11.62
N ALA A 211 -8.84 -1.11 11.42
CA ALA A 211 -8.38 -2.42 11.87
C ALA A 211 -8.43 -2.53 13.41
N LYS A 212 -8.00 -1.49 14.12
CA LYS A 212 -8.04 -1.48 15.60
C LYS A 212 -9.46 -1.52 16.15
N MET A 213 -10.39 -0.78 15.52
CA MET A 213 -11.79 -0.77 15.93
C MET A 213 -12.48 -2.12 15.71
N GLU A 214 -12.16 -2.82 14.64
CA GLU A 214 -12.84 -4.06 14.24
C GLU A 214 -12.18 -5.32 14.78
N MET A 215 -10.85 -5.33 14.90
CA MET A 215 -10.08 -6.48 15.40
C MET A 215 -9.77 -6.40 16.90
N GLY A 216 -9.90 -5.23 17.52
CA GLY A 216 -9.70 -5.03 18.95
C GLY A 216 -8.32 -5.46 19.43
N ASP A 217 -8.27 -6.40 20.39
CA ASP A 217 -7.03 -6.91 20.99
C ASP A 217 -6.24 -7.86 20.07
N ASP A 218 -6.84 -8.31 18.98
CA ASP A 218 -6.20 -9.16 17.98
C ASP A 218 -5.30 -8.36 17.02
N PHE A 219 -5.39 -7.02 17.05
CA PHE A 219 -4.55 -6.13 16.27
C PHE A 219 -3.77 -5.17 17.18
N ASP A 220 -2.44 -5.30 17.16
CA ASP A 220 -1.52 -4.43 17.88
C ASP A 220 -0.69 -3.58 16.90
N VAL A 221 -0.46 -2.31 17.25
CA VAL A 221 0.28 -1.37 16.40
C VAL A 221 1.33 -0.64 17.22
N GLN A 222 2.55 -0.65 16.71
CA GLN A 222 3.68 0.08 17.27
C GLN A 222 4.27 0.99 16.18
N VAL A 223 4.18 2.30 16.36
CA VAL A 223 4.73 3.28 15.45
C VAL A 223 5.97 3.90 16.05
N TYR A 224 7.08 3.86 15.30
CA TYR A 224 8.35 4.43 15.72
C TYR A 224 8.75 5.57 14.79
N LEU A 225 9.15 6.71 15.36
CA LEU A 225 9.70 7.83 14.61
C LEU A 225 11.24 7.75 14.63
N SER A 226 11.86 7.64 13.46
CA SER A 226 13.31 7.48 13.33
C SER A 226 14.08 8.80 13.21
N SER A 227 13.45 9.89 12.76
CA SER A 227 14.05 11.21 12.80
C SER A 227 13.54 12.00 14.00
N VAL A 228 14.21 11.86 15.11
CA VAL A 228 14.18 12.88 16.15
C VAL A 228 15.07 14.01 15.63
N ASN A 229 14.49 15.17 15.32
CA ASN A 229 15.25 16.31 14.82
C ASN A 229 16.42 16.62 15.76
N ALA A 230 17.54 16.94 15.13
CA ALA A 230 18.84 17.10 15.76
C ALA A 230 18.78 17.90 17.07
N LEU A 231 19.68 17.59 17.95
CA LEU A 231 20.04 18.13 19.28
C LEU A 231 19.94 19.66 19.52
N GLY A 232 19.11 20.37 18.76
CA GLY A 232 18.88 21.81 18.90
C GLY A 232 17.41 22.23 18.98
N ASP A 233 16.48 21.33 18.71
CA ASP A 233 15.06 21.68 18.78
C ASP A 233 14.48 21.32 20.15
N VAL A 234 14.50 22.32 21.04
CA VAL A 234 13.91 22.23 22.39
C VAL A 234 12.43 21.80 22.33
N ARG A 235 11.70 22.15 21.25
CA ARG A 235 10.29 21.76 21.07
C ARG A 235 10.15 20.27 20.84
N ALA A 236 11.03 19.69 19.99
CA ALA A 236 11.04 18.25 19.75
C ALA A 236 11.39 17.47 21.03
N GLY A 237 12.35 17.96 21.82
CA GLY A 237 12.71 17.37 23.11
C GLY A 237 11.55 17.40 24.13
N ILE A 238 10.86 18.53 24.27
CA ILE A 238 9.71 18.68 25.17
C ILE A 238 8.54 17.80 24.69
N THR A 239 8.28 17.76 23.38
CA THR A 239 7.22 16.93 22.80
C THR A 239 7.51 15.45 23.03
N HIS A 240 8.76 15.01 22.85
CA HIS A 240 9.16 13.62 23.12
C HIS A 240 8.99 13.24 24.60
N ILE A 241 9.41 14.09 25.51
CA ILE A 241 9.25 13.87 26.96
C ILE A 241 7.75 13.83 27.31
N GLY A 242 6.96 14.74 26.75
CA GLY A 242 5.51 14.78 26.98
C GLY A 242 4.80 13.54 26.46
N MET A 243 5.14 13.07 25.27
CA MET A 243 4.60 11.86 24.68
C MET A 243 4.98 10.61 25.48
N HIS A 244 6.23 10.51 25.92
CA HIS A 244 6.68 9.40 26.74
C HIS A 244 5.98 9.36 28.10
N ALA A 245 5.83 10.53 28.74
CA ALA A 245 5.09 10.65 29.99
C ALA A 245 3.59 10.29 29.84
N TYR A 246 2.99 10.72 28.74
CA TYR A 246 1.61 10.38 28.39
C TYR A 246 1.45 8.86 28.17
N PHE A 247 2.34 8.25 27.41
CA PHE A 247 2.36 6.81 27.19
C PHE A 247 2.50 6.02 28.50
N GLN A 248 3.43 6.42 29.36
CA GLN A 248 3.61 5.77 30.67
C GLN A 248 2.35 5.86 31.55
N LYS A 249 1.59 6.96 31.43
CA LYS A 249 0.40 7.19 32.26
C LYS A 249 -0.85 6.53 31.70
N THR A 250 -0.99 6.46 30.40
CA THR A 250 -2.23 6.01 29.73
C THR A 250 -2.08 4.70 28.98
N ASN A 251 -0.85 4.23 28.76
CA ASN A 251 -0.48 3.13 27.86
C ASN A 251 -1.02 3.32 26.44
N LYS A 252 -1.16 4.59 26.04
CA LYS A 252 -1.62 4.99 24.72
C LYS A 252 -0.62 5.94 24.07
N ASP A 253 -0.44 5.79 22.78
CA ASP A 253 0.37 6.72 22.01
C ASP A 253 -0.33 8.08 21.90
N ALA A 254 0.39 9.17 22.20
CA ALA A 254 -0.16 10.52 22.26
C ALA A 254 -0.55 11.07 20.87
N ILE A 255 -0.03 10.47 19.78
CA ILE A 255 -0.25 10.91 18.40
C ILE A 255 -1.38 10.10 17.76
N THR A 256 -1.34 8.80 17.94
CA THR A 256 -2.30 7.88 17.31
C THR A 256 -3.52 7.60 18.17
N GLY A 257 -3.43 7.86 19.49
CA GLY A 257 -4.49 7.55 20.46
C GLY A 257 -4.72 6.05 20.70
N LEU A 258 -3.81 5.22 20.15
CA LEU A 258 -3.86 3.76 20.21
C LEU A 258 -3.19 3.23 21.47
#